data_49e5e0b58f1fe3c843c61ee6c4abc78f
#
_entry.id   49e5e0b58f1fe3c843c61ee6c4abc78f
#
_cell.length_a   1.000
_cell.length_b   1.000
_cell.length_c   1.000
_cell.angle_alpha   90.00
_cell.angle_beta   90.00
_cell.angle_gamma   90.00
#
_symmetry.space_group_name_H-M   'P 1'
#
loop_
_entity.id
_entity.type
_entity.pdbx_description
1 polymer ?
#
loop_
_entity_poly.entity_id
_entity_poly.type
_entity_poly.pdbx_seq_one_letter_code
_entity_poly.pdbx_strand_id
1 'polypeptide(L)'
;WLGDGSGRSPAERTTFNALQPAIVPAATEPPAIGVLGHSTVILIKPDQAMYYASNPEEGNNKKVVPTAEGKWEDPATGKTYDECAYRYIVRMKMSDASGGGWVNVFHEQAVEMLGIGAGELHELKTKDPNAYERKIKAAQFSSWNVMMKAKTEEYQGESRRRLTVMKCQKPDYAAESRNLLKLMGIAQPVA
;
A
#
# COMPACT_ATOMS: atom_id res chain seq x y z
N TRP A 1 -7.90 11.63 -9.17
CA TRP A 1 -8.38 12.14 -7.88
C TRP A 1 -7.33 13.00 -7.16
N LEU A 2 -6.09 12.67 -7.29
CA LEU A 2 -4.97 13.53 -6.93
C LEU A 2 -4.37 14.19 -8.18
N GLY A 3 -4.81 13.77 -9.38
CA GLY A 3 -4.14 13.95 -10.64
C GLY A 3 -4.39 15.23 -11.41
N ASP A 4 -5.29 16.09 -10.94
CA ASP A 4 -5.54 17.41 -11.53
C ASP A 4 -4.80 18.54 -10.80
N GLY A 5 -3.82 18.20 -9.95
CA GLY A 5 -3.14 19.15 -9.08
C GLY A 5 -4.04 19.73 -7.97
N SER A 6 -5.32 19.38 -7.99
CA SER A 6 -6.32 19.77 -7.00
C SER A 6 -6.42 18.77 -5.84
N GLY A 7 -5.34 18.06 -5.52
CA GLY A 7 -5.33 17.18 -4.35
C GLY A 7 -6.02 17.90 -3.19
N ARG A 8 -6.85 17.18 -2.44
CA ARG A 8 -7.54 17.75 -1.28
C ARG A 8 -6.57 18.61 -0.49
N SER A 9 -6.98 19.80 -0.16
CA SER A 9 -6.16 20.71 0.64
C SER A 9 -5.75 20.01 1.94
N PRO A 10 -4.63 20.37 2.57
CA PRO A 10 -4.26 19.81 3.87
C PRO A 10 -5.40 19.87 4.91
N ALA A 11 -6.30 20.86 4.82
CA ALA A 11 -7.47 20.98 5.68
C ALA A 11 -8.55 19.90 5.44
N GLU A 12 -8.58 19.27 4.27
CA GLU A 12 -9.53 18.22 3.91
C GLU A 12 -8.95 16.80 4.12
N ARG A 13 -7.70 16.73 4.54
CA ARG A 13 -7.02 15.45 4.83
C ARG A 13 -7.45 14.93 6.18
N THR A 14 -7.49 13.60 6.27
CA THR A 14 -7.63 12.92 7.55
C THR A 14 -6.27 12.55 8.12
N THR A 15 -6.24 12.00 9.32
CA THR A 15 -5.03 11.52 9.98
C THR A 15 -5.07 10.01 10.18
N PHE A 16 -3.90 9.43 10.46
CA PHE A 16 -3.78 8.00 10.73
C PHE A 16 -4.64 7.60 11.94
N ASN A 17 -4.57 8.36 13.03
CA ASN A 17 -5.36 8.11 14.23
C ASN A 17 -6.88 8.25 13.99
N ALA A 18 -7.31 9.13 13.11
CA ALA A 18 -8.73 9.24 12.76
C ALA A 18 -9.25 8.03 11.98
N LEU A 19 -8.39 7.40 11.16
CA LEU A 19 -8.73 6.15 10.47
C LEU A 19 -8.61 4.91 11.35
N GLN A 20 -7.80 4.97 12.40
CA GLN A 20 -7.56 3.88 13.35
C GLN A 20 -7.75 4.39 14.79
N PRO A 21 -9.00 4.74 15.18
CA PRO A 21 -9.28 5.23 16.53
C PRO A 21 -9.00 4.14 17.58
N ALA A 22 -8.72 4.57 18.82
CA ALA A 22 -8.48 3.66 19.95
C ALA A 22 -9.70 2.76 20.24
N ILE A 23 -10.91 3.30 20.03
CA ILE A 23 -12.15 2.51 20.10
C ILE A 23 -12.47 2.06 18.67
N VAL A 24 -12.37 0.76 18.43
CA VAL A 24 -12.63 0.19 17.10
C VAL A 24 -14.13 0.21 16.82
N PRO A 25 -14.58 0.84 15.71
CA PRO A 25 -15.99 0.83 15.32
C PRO A 25 -16.52 -0.60 15.07
N ALA A 26 -17.83 -0.79 15.16
CA ALA A 26 -18.44 -2.08 14.88
C ALA A 26 -18.16 -2.56 13.45
N ALA A 27 -18.08 -3.88 13.25
CA ALA A 27 -17.84 -4.47 11.92
C ALA A 27 -18.98 -4.20 10.92
N THR A 28 -20.17 -3.87 11.42
CA THR A 28 -21.34 -3.50 10.63
C THR A 28 -21.28 -2.08 10.06
N GLU A 29 -20.37 -1.23 10.55
CA GLU A 29 -20.22 0.12 10.03
C GLU A 29 -19.59 0.13 8.62
N PRO A 30 -19.99 1.07 7.76
CA PRO A 30 -19.40 1.19 6.44
C PRO A 30 -17.90 1.53 6.54
N PRO A 31 -17.08 1.07 5.60
CA PRO A 31 -15.67 1.39 5.59
C PRO A 31 -15.44 2.91 5.49
N ALA A 32 -14.56 3.44 6.32
CA ALA A 32 -14.11 4.82 6.21
C ALA A 32 -13.04 4.95 5.11
N ILE A 33 -13.10 6.02 4.34
CA ILE A 33 -12.09 6.36 3.34
C ILE A 33 -11.51 7.72 3.69
N GLY A 34 -10.19 7.79 3.73
CA GLY A 34 -9.49 9.04 4.03
C GLY A 34 -8.26 9.26 3.18
N VAL A 35 -7.91 10.51 2.96
CA VAL A 35 -6.68 10.93 2.28
C VAL A 35 -5.71 11.46 3.32
N LEU A 36 -4.53 10.85 3.41
CA LEU A 36 -3.47 11.25 4.30
C LEU A 36 -2.33 11.88 3.50
N GLY A 37 -1.83 13.01 3.96
CA GLY A 37 -0.63 13.64 3.43
C GLY A 37 0.61 13.21 4.19
N HIS A 38 1.74 13.14 3.49
CA HIS A 38 3.05 12.86 4.10
C HIS A 38 3.11 11.62 5.01
N SER A 39 2.38 10.56 4.64
CA SER A 39 2.51 9.28 5.34
C SER A 39 3.83 8.62 4.98
N THR A 40 4.62 8.29 5.99
CA THR A 40 5.96 7.73 5.83
C THR A 40 5.93 6.21 6.01
N VAL A 41 6.61 5.49 5.13
CA VAL A 41 6.86 4.04 5.29
C VAL A 41 7.92 3.84 6.37
N ILE A 42 7.52 3.27 7.50
CA ILE A 42 8.42 3.08 8.66
C ILE A 42 9.13 1.73 8.60
N LEU A 43 8.41 0.68 8.21
CA LEU A 43 8.94 -0.67 8.23
C LEU A 43 8.28 -1.55 7.16
N ILE A 44 9.11 -2.26 6.43
CA ILE A 44 8.73 -3.40 5.60
C ILE A 44 9.59 -4.58 6.06
N LYS A 45 8.97 -5.67 6.48
CA LYS A 45 9.71 -6.86 6.91
C LYS A 45 10.10 -7.70 5.70
N PRO A 46 11.40 -7.90 5.41
CA PRO A 46 11.85 -8.64 4.23
C PRO A 46 11.59 -10.15 4.31
N ASP A 47 11.41 -10.68 5.52
CA ASP A 47 11.15 -12.10 5.81
C ASP A 47 9.69 -12.51 5.64
N GLN A 48 8.76 -11.56 5.55
CA GLN A 48 7.36 -11.88 5.28
C GLN A 48 7.10 -12.18 3.81
N ALA A 49 6.04 -12.96 3.55
CA ALA A 49 5.56 -13.15 2.18
C ALA A 49 5.01 -11.82 1.63
N MET A 50 5.66 -11.30 0.59
CA MET A 50 5.32 -9.99 -0.01
C MET A 50 4.56 -10.13 -1.32
N TYR A 51 4.58 -11.30 -1.93
CA TYR A 51 3.93 -11.60 -3.21
C TYR A 51 3.47 -13.04 -3.25
N TYR A 52 2.60 -13.35 -4.19
CA TYR A 52 2.11 -14.69 -4.47
C TYR A 52 2.12 -14.96 -5.97
N ALA A 53 2.20 -16.23 -6.35
CA ALA A 53 2.01 -16.67 -7.72
C ALA A 53 0.53 -16.52 -8.11
N SER A 54 0.26 -15.76 -9.16
CA SER A 54 -1.08 -15.51 -9.67
C SER A 54 -1.25 -16.07 -11.08
N ASN A 55 -2.50 -16.23 -11.46
CA ASN A 55 -2.87 -16.62 -12.81
C ASN A 55 -2.21 -15.68 -13.83
N PRO A 56 -1.58 -16.22 -14.91
CA PRO A 56 -0.92 -15.40 -15.91
C PRO A 56 -1.90 -14.70 -16.87
N GLU A 57 -3.17 -15.10 -16.89
CA GLU A 57 -4.17 -14.48 -17.77
C GLU A 57 -4.49 -13.05 -17.33
N GLU A 58 -4.53 -12.15 -18.30
CA GLU A 58 -4.84 -10.73 -18.04
C GLU A 58 -6.19 -10.57 -17.34
N GLY A 59 -6.21 -9.74 -16.31
CA GLY A 59 -7.41 -9.50 -15.49
C GLY A 59 -7.70 -10.57 -14.44
N ASN A 60 -7.01 -11.71 -14.45
CA ASN A 60 -7.20 -12.77 -13.47
C ASN A 60 -6.14 -12.68 -12.36
N ASN A 61 -6.55 -12.24 -11.18
CA ASN A 61 -5.66 -12.04 -10.03
C ASN A 61 -5.67 -13.21 -9.03
N LYS A 62 -6.25 -14.35 -9.39
CA LYS A 62 -6.37 -15.49 -8.50
C LYS A 62 -5.00 -16.15 -8.28
N LYS A 63 -4.82 -16.69 -7.08
CA LYS A 63 -3.63 -17.44 -6.71
C LYS A 63 -3.60 -18.76 -7.48
N VAL A 64 -2.41 -19.10 -8.00
CA VAL A 64 -2.10 -20.42 -8.54
C VAL A 64 -1.10 -21.14 -7.64
N VAL A 65 -1.08 -22.47 -7.73
CA VAL A 65 -0.19 -23.34 -6.93
C VAL A 65 0.70 -24.17 -7.85
N PRO A 66 1.94 -24.46 -7.45
CA PRO A 66 2.80 -25.33 -8.25
C PRO A 66 2.31 -26.78 -8.21
N THR A 67 2.39 -27.47 -9.34
CA THR A 67 2.11 -28.90 -9.46
C THR A 67 3.40 -29.71 -9.41
N ALA A 68 3.29 -31.03 -9.20
CA ALA A 68 4.43 -31.94 -9.21
C ALA A 68 5.14 -32.01 -10.58
N GLU A 69 4.45 -31.65 -11.65
CA GLU A 69 4.96 -31.64 -13.02
C GLU A 69 5.70 -30.35 -13.39
N GLY A 70 5.86 -29.41 -12.44
CA GLY A 70 6.50 -28.12 -12.68
C GLY A 70 5.62 -27.09 -13.36
N LYS A 71 4.29 -27.34 -13.44
CA LYS A 71 3.29 -26.38 -13.93
C LYS A 71 2.61 -25.64 -12.80
N TRP A 72 1.78 -24.67 -13.14
CA TRP A 72 0.97 -23.90 -12.21
C TRP A 72 -0.49 -24.22 -12.40
N GLU A 73 -1.24 -24.51 -11.35
CA GLU A 73 -2.65 -24.83 -11.39
C GLU A 73 -3.49 -23.76 -10.67
N ASP A 74 -4.60 -23.37 -11.30
CA ASP A 74 -5.64 -22.59 -10.64
C ASP A 74 -6.55 -23.56 -9.86
N PRO A 75 -6.53 -23.53 -8.50
CA PRO A 75 -7.30 -24.47 -7.68
C PRO A 75 -8.81 -24.36 -7.85
N ALA A 76 -9.30 -23.23 -8.38
CA ALA A 76 -10.73 -23.01 -8.56
C ALA A 76 -11.26 -23.61 -9.87
N THR A 77 -10.42 -23.73 -10.88
CA THR A 77 -10.83 -24.19 -12.22
C THR A 77 -10.15 -25.49 -12.64
N GLY A 78 -9.05 -25.90 -11.97
CA GLY A 78 -8.21 -27.04 -12.37
C GLY A 78 -7.38 -26.77 -13.63
N LYS A 79 -7.41 -25.54 -14.17
CA LYS A 79 -6.63 -25.17 -15.36
C LYS A 79 -5.15 -25.04 -15.00
N THR A 80 -4.28 -25.59 -15.85
CA THR A 80 -2.83 -25.56 -15.67
C THR A 80 -2.17 -24.62 -16.65
N TYR A 81 -1.04 -24.02 -16.22
CA TYR A 81 -0.24 -23.05 -16.98
C TYR A 81 1.24 -23.43 -16.87
N ASP A 82 2.01 -23.16 -17.89
CA ASP A 82 3.46 -23.41 -17.89
C ASP A 82 4.21 -22.34 -17.08
N GLU A 83 3.65 -21.13 -16.99
CA GLU A 83 4.22 -20.00 -16.24
C GLU A 83 3.17 -19.39 -15.30
N CYS A 84 3.62 -18.63 -14.31
CA CYS A 84 2.74 -17.81 -13.47
C CYS A 84 3.16 -16.35 -13.52
N ALA A 85 2.24 -15.45 -13.22
CA ALA A 85 2.56 -14.07 -12.87
C ALA A 85 2.79 -13.96 -11.36
N TYR A 86 3.43 -12.87 -10.92
CA TYR A 86 3.57 -12.57 -9.49
C TYR A 86 2.83 -11.28 -9.17
N ARG A 87 2.09 -11.28 -8.05
CA ARG A 87 1.37 -10.11 -7.57
C ARG A 87 1.68 -9.83 -6.13
N TYR A 88 1.83 -8.55 -5.80
CA TYR A 88 2.09 -8.10 -4.45
C TYR A 88 0.88 -8.24 -3.52
N ILE A 89 1.18 -8.62 -2.28
CA ILE A 89 0.35 -8.46 -1.10
C ILE A 89 1.29 -8.07 0.05
N VAL A 90 1.60 -6.79 0.14
CA VAL A 90 2.59 -6.28 1.09
C VAL A 90 1.89 -5.76 2.33
N ARG A 91 2.41 -6.11 3.48
CA ARG A 91 2.04 -5.50 4.74
C ARG A 91 3.20 -4.65 5.23
N MET A 92 2.98 -3.34 5.32
CA MET A 92 4.00 -2.41 5.78
C MET A 92 3.47 -1.55 6.92
N LYS A 93 4.37 -1.02 7.75
CA LYS A 93 4.03 -0.04 8.77
C LYS A 93 4.21 1.35 8.18
N MET A 94 3.16 2.16 8.27
CA MET A 94 3.19 3.56 7.88
C MET A 94 2.80 4.45 9.06
N SER A 95 3.23 5.71 9.05
CA SER A 95 2.85 6.72 10.04
C SER A 95 2.73 8.09 9.41
N ASP A 96 1.97 8.94 10.08
CA ASP A 96 1.96 10.40 9.91
C ASP A 96 2.26 11.07 11.27
N ALA A 97 2.05 12.38 11.37
CA ALA A 97 2.28 13.13 12.61
C ALA A 97 1.32 12.73 13.76
N SER A 98 0.19 12.09 13.46
CA SER A 98 -0.81 11.70 14.48
C SER A 98 -0.57 10.32 15.07
N GLY A 99 0.12 9.45 14.33
CA GLY A 99 0.35 8.07 14.73
C GLY A 99 0.66 7.16 13.57
N GLY A 100 0.59 5.85 13.77
CA GLY A 100 0.90 4.90 12.71
C GLY A 100 0.45 3.48 13.02
N GLY A 101 0.44 2.64 11.98
CA GLY A 101 0.02 1.25 12.09
C GLY A 101 0.35 0.44 10.85
N TRP A 102 -0.08 -0.81 10.87
CA TRP A 102 0.07 -1.72 9.77
C TRP A 102 -0.99 -1.48 8.70
N VAL A 103 -0.55 -1.38 7.45
CA VAL A 103 -1.40 -1.22 6.27
C VAL A 103 -1.15 -2.34 5.27
N ASN A 104 -2.18 -2.70 4.53
CA ASN A 104 -2.06 -3.62 3.40
C ASN A 104 -1.93 -2.81 2.12
N VAL A 105 -0.99 -3.21 1.29
CA VAL A 105 -0.71 -2.59 -0.02
C VAL A 105 -0.76 -3.69 -1.07
N PHE A 106 -1.64 -3.52 -2.04
CA PHE A 106 -1.80 -4.49 -3.13
C PHE A 106 -0.93 -4.14 -4.32
N HIS A 107 -1.05 -4.91 -5.39
CA HIS A 107 -0.08 -4.98 -6.49
C HIS A 107 0.29 -3.61 -7.07
N GLU A 108 -0.70 -2.87 -7.54
CA GLU A 108 -0.48 -1.62 -8.28
C GLU A 108 0.23 -0.57 -7.40
N GLN A 109 -0.25 -0.37 -6.17
CA GLN A 109 0.36 0.57 -5.22
C GLN A 109 1.71 0.09 -4.72
N ALA A 110 1.88 -1.23 -4.55
CA ALA A 110 3.14 -1.79 -4.12
C ALA A 110 4.24 -1.66 -5.18
N VAL A 111 3.91 -1.85 -6.47
CA VAL A 111 4.83 -1.58 -7.58
C VAL A 111 5.32 -0.13 -7.53
N GLU A 112 4.41 0.83 -7.34
CA GLU A 112 4.76 2.25 -7.25
C GLU A 112 5.63 2.56 -6.03
N MET A 113 5.24 2.03 -4.85
CA MET A 113 5.95 2.32 -3.59
C MET A 113 7.31 1.64 -3.49
N LEU A 114 7.47 0.44 -4.03
CA LEU A 114 8.72 -0.31 -4.05
C LEU A 114 9.60 0.03 -5.27
N GLY A 115 9.00 0.56 -6.34
CA GLY A 115 9.71 0.88 -7.59
C GLY A 115 10.29 -0.34 -8.29
N ILE A 116 9.61 -1.50 -8.19
CA ILE A 116 10.00 -2.76 -8.84
C ILE A 116 8.76 -3.65 -9.02
N GLY A 117 8.72 -4.43 -10.10
CA GLY A 117 7.68 -5.43 -10.34
C GLY A 117 7.77 -6.64 -9.39
N ALA A 118 6.64 -7.31 -9.12
CA ALA A 118 6.63 -8.45 -8.20
C ALA A 118 7.44 -9.65 -8.75
N GLY A 119 7.40 -9.88 -10.08
CA GLY A 119 8.21 -10.91 -10.74
C GLY A 119 9.70 -10.62 -10.63
N GLU A 120 10.10 -9.38 -10.93
CA GLU A 120 11.50 -8.94 -10.79
C GLU A 120 11.99 -9.06 -9.34
N LEU A 121 11.15 -8.71 -8.36
CA LEU A 121 11.50 -8.87 -6.95
C LEU A 121 11.64 -10.34 -6.55
N HIS A 122 10.80 -11.24 -7.10
CA HIS A 122 10.93 -12.69 -6.93
C HIS A 122 12.26 -13.21 -7.48
N GLU A 123 12.63 -12.80 -8.69
CA GLU A 123 13.91 -13.17 -9.29
C GLU A 123 15.08 -12.63 -8.48
N LEU A 124 15.01 -11.37 -8.04
CA LEU A 124 16.04 -10.74 -7.24
C LEU A 124 16.27 -11.50 -5.92
N LYS A 125 15.18 -11.94 -5.26
CA LYS A 125 15.27 -12.74 -4.03
C LYS A 125 16.02 -14.04 -4.23
N THR A 126 15.87 -14.67 -5.41
CA THR A 126 16.52 -15.94 -5.73
C THR A 126 17.98 -15.76 -6.16
N LYS A 127 18.26 -14.73 -6.98
CA LYS A 127 19.58 -14.50 -7.59
C LYS A 127 20.55 -13.72 -6.69
N ASP A 128 20.04 -12.70 -5.98
CA ASP A 128 20.85 -11.84 -5.09
C ASP A 128 20.02 -11.41 -3.85
N PRO A 129 20.01 -12.21 -2.78
CA PRO A 129 19.30 -11.89 -1.54
C PRO A 129 19.71 -10.55 -0.92
N ASN A 130 20.97 -10.14 -1.08
CA ASN A 130 21.43 -8.85 -0.57
C ASN A 130 20.85 -7.67 -1.37
N ALA A 131 20.75 -7.80 -2.69
CA ALA A 131 20.09 -6.78 -3.52
C ALA A 131 18.58 -6.72 -3.22
N TYR A 132 17.94 -7.87 -2.99
CA TYR A 132 16.56 -7.94 -2.53
C TYR A 132 16.35 -7.14 -1.23
N GLU A 133 17.18 -7.37 -0.20
CA GLU A 133 17.06 -6.62 1.05
C GLU A 133 17.32 -5.12 0.86
N ARG A 134 18.35 -4.75 0.08
CA ARG A 134 18.63 -3.34 -0.24
C ARG A 134 17.43 -2.66 -0.90
N LYS A 135 16.76 -3.37 -1.83
CA LYS A 135 15.58 -2.84 -2.53
C LYS A 135 14.42 -2.59 -1.55
N ILE A 136 14.14 -3.53 -0.63
CA ILE A 136 13.11 -3.36 0.40
C ILE A 136 13.48 -2.20 1.33
N LYS A 137 14.72 -2.14 1.80
CA LYS A 137 15.20 -1.08 2.69
C LYS A 137 15.14 0.31 2.04
N ALA A 138 15.40 0.41 0.74
CA ALA A 138 15.32 1.68 0.00
C ALA A 138 13.90 2.28 -0.06
N ALA A 139 12.85 1.46 0.07
CA ALA A 139 11.48 1.95 0.14
C ALA A 139 11.10 2.48 1.54
N GLN A 140 11.85 2.11 2.58
CA GLN A 140 11.62 2.62 3.93
C GLN A 140 12.00 4.10 4.01
N PHE A 141 11.32 4.81 4.90
CA PHE A 141 11.44 6.26 5.11
C PHE A 141 11.05 7.12 3.91
N SER A 142 10.46 6.51 2.87
CA SER A 142 9.83 7.26 1.79
C SER A 142 8.48 7.81 2.22
N SER A 143 8.18 9.06 1.81
CA SER A 143 6.91 9.73 2.10
C SER A 143 5.96 9.66 0.90
N TRP A 144 4.68 9.52 1.20
CA TRP A 144 3.61 9.35 0.24
C TRP A 144 2.34 10.09 0.65
N ASN A 145 1.66 10.68 -0.29
CA ASN A 145 0.26 11.01 -0.13
C ASN A 145 -0.55 9.77 -0.49
N VAL A 146 -1.42 9.33 0.42
CA VAL A 146 -2.15 8.06 0.26
C VAL A 146 -3.65 8.23 0.48
N MET A 147 -4.43 7.51 -0.29
CA MET A 147 -5.84 7.27 0.03
C MET A 147 -5.95 5.88 0.65
N MET A 148 -6.49 5.82 1.85
CA MET A 148 -6.67 4.58 2.60
C MET A 148 -8.15 4.28 2.83
N LYS A 149 -8.47 2.99 2.76
CA LYS A 149 -9.75 2.42 3.21
C LYS A 149 -9.53 1.73 4.55
N ALA A 150 -10.31 2.10 5.54
CA ALA A 150 -10.32 1.49 6.87
C ALA A 150 -11.61 0.71 7.05
N LYS A 151 -11.51 -0.61 7.25
CA LYS A 151 -12.63 -1.51 7.46
C LYS A 151 -12.45 -2.27 8.77
N THR A 152 -13.50 -2.39 9.58
CA THR A 152 -13.48 -3.27 10.73
C THR A 152 -13.83 -4.70 10.29
N GLU A 153 -13.05 -5.65 10.73
CA GLU A 153 -13.26 -7.08 10.50
C GLU A 153 -13.21 -7.80 11.85
N GLU A 154 -14.08 -8.78 12.02
CA GLU A 154 -14.03 -9.68 13.19
C GLU A 154 -13.11 -10.86 12.86
N TYR A 155 -12.18 -11.12 13.75
CA TYR A 155 -11.29 -12.27 13.67
C TYR A 155 -11.12 -12.89 15.05
N GLN A 156 -11.49 -14.15 15.20
CA GLN A 156 -11.44 -14.89 16.47
C GLN A 156 -12.14 -14.18 17.64
N GLY A 157 -13.28 -13.51 17.37
CA GLY A 157 -14.04 -12.77 18.38
C GLY A 157 -13.48 -11.40 18.76
N GLU A 158 -12.41 -10.95 18.10
CA GLU A 158 -11.86 -9.61 18.26
C GLU A 158 -12.15 -8.74 17.04
N SER A 159 -12.63 -7.53 17.27
CA SER A 159 -12.78 -6.52 16.21
C SER A 159 -11.43 -5.87 15.90
N ARG A 160 -11.00 -5.95 14.64
CA ARG A 160 -9.73 -5.37 14.18
C ARG A 160 -9.95 -4.40 13.03
N ARG A 161 -9.31 -3.23 13.12
CA ARG A 161 -9.32 -2.24 12.04
C ARG A 161 -8.28 -2.61 10.99
N ARG A 162 -8.72 -2.90 9.77
CA ARG A 162 -7.85 -3.19 8.63
C ARG A 162 -7.73 -1.96 7.75
N LEU A 163 -6.51 -1.48 7.58
CA LEU A 163 -6.18 -0.38 6.68
C LEU A 163 -5.64 -0.93 5.35
N THR A 164 -6.12 -0.37 4.25
CA THR A 164 -5.68 -0.74 2.90
C THR A 164 -5.40 0.52 2.09
N VAL A 165 -4.21 0.60 1.50
CA VAL A 165 -3.86 1.68 0.56
C VAL A 165 -4.59 1.44 -0.75
N MET A 166 -5.42 2.41 -1.14
CA MET A 166 -6.20 2.36 -2.38
C MET A 166 -5.52 3.10 -3.52
N LYS A 167 -4.82 4.19 -3.19
CA LYS A 167 -4.02 5.00 -4.12
C LYS A 167 -2.85 5.61 -3.37
N CYS A 168 -1.76 5.83 -4.07
CA CYS A 168 -0.57 6.51 -3.56
C CYS A 168 0.02 7.42 -4.63
N GLN A 169 0.72 8.45 -4.21
CA GLN A 169 1.55 9.30 -5.07
C GLN A 169 2.62 10.00 -4.25
N LYS A 170 3.71 10.36 -4.87
CA LYS A 170 4.75 11.17 -4.22
C LYS A 170 4.20 12.55 -3.87
N PRO A 171 4.57 13.12 -2.69
CA PRO A 171 4.20 14.48 -2.35
C PRO A 171 4.84 15.49 -3.32
N ASP A 172 4.05 16.45 -3.79
CA ASP A 172 4.57 17.68 -4.40
C ASP A 172 4.89 18.67 -3.28
N TYR A 173 6.15 18.70 -2.86
CA TYR A 173 6.57 19.53 -1.73
C TYR A 173 6.38 21.03 -1.97
N ALA A 174 6.46 21.51 -3.22
CA ALA A 174 6.21 22.90 -3.55
C ALA A 174 4.72 23.25 -3.37
N ALA A 175 3.81 22.40 -3.88
CA ALA A 175 2.38 22.56 -3.66
C ALA A 175 2.00 22.43 -2.18
N GLU A 176 2.58 21.48 -1.47
CA GLU A 176 2.37 21.29 -0.03
C GLU A 176 2.80 22.52 0.78
N SER A 177 3.97 23.07 0.48
CA SER A 177 4.47 24.27 1.15
C SER A 177 3.56 25.46 0.92
N ARG A 178 3.12 25.69 -0.33
CA ARG A 178 2.16 26.77 -0.65
C ARG A 178 0.84 26.61 0.12
N ASN A 179 0.33 25.37 0.18
CA ASN A 179 -0.90 25.09 0.92
C ASN A 179 -0.76 25.34 2.43
N LEU A 180 0.37 24.95 3.02
CA LEU A 180 0.65 25.22 4.42
C LEU A 180 0.75 26.71 4.73
N LEU A 181 1.46 27.47 3.90
CA LEU A 181 1.55 28.94 4.04
C LEU A 181 0.15 29.58 3.97
N LYS A 182 -0.71 29.13 3.05
CA LYS A 182 -2.09 29.59 2.96
C LYS A 182 -2.90 29.30 4.22
N LEU A 183 -2.77 28.09 4.78
CA LEU A 183 -3.45 27.73 6.03
C LEU A 183 -2.97 28.52 7.23
N MET A 184 -1.68 28.90 7.25
CA MET A 184 -1.09 29.75 8.29
C MET A 184 -1.45 31.23 8.13
N GLY A 185 -2.18 31.62 7.08
CA GLY A 185 -2.53 33.02 6.79
C GLY A 185 -1.34 33.85 6.31
N ILE A 186 -0.23 33.22 5.92
CA ILE A 186 0.96 33.90 5.41
C ILE A 186 0.72 34.24 3.93
N ALA A 187 0.79 35.52 3.58
CA ALA A 187 0.69 35.95 2.18
C ALA A 187 1.81 35.33 1.35
N GLN A 188 1.47 34.72 0.23
CA GLN A 188 2.46 34.20 -0.71
C GLN A 188 3.11 35.37 -1.46
N PRO A 189 4.44 35.36 -1.68
CA PRO A 189 5.05 36.29 -2.60
C PRO A 189 4.42 36.13 -3.97
N VAL A 190 3.94 37.21 -4.54
CA VAL A 190 3.47 37.25 -5.92
C VAL A 190 4.69 36.98 -6.80
N ALA A 191 4.62 35.92 -7.61
CA ALA A 191 5.68 35.57 -8.57
C ALA A 191 5.65 36.55 -9.73
#